data_450657597070cd083a8f51db94bf19de
#
_entry.id   450657597070cd083a8f51db94bf19de
#
_cell.length_a   1.000
_cell.length_b   1.000
_cell.length_c   1.000
_cell.angle_alpha   90.00
_cell.angle_beta   90.00
_cell.angle_gamma   90.00
#
_symmetry.space_group_name_H-M   'P 1'
#
loop_
_entity.id
_entity.type
_entity.pdbx_description
1 polymer ?
#
loop_
_entity_poly.entity_id
_entity_poly.type
_entity_poly.pdbx_seq_one_letter_code
_entity_poly.pdbx_strand_id
1 'polypeptide(L)'
;MKNTLKIMVLLLVAATMAAMTSCNKQPQVYGKWKITEVSVTIGGESFDYFDEFYNEAVVGHTVEFRKDGTAIADDNEEDGGYYTLKGNAMIIKDGIRHKVNDTVMLYDMTGAITTLTETNMTIDFLNPAELNDIGQDVHAIMGFVRE
;
A
#
# COMPACT_ATOMS: atom_id res chain seq x y z
N MET A 1 -7.80 56.90 -8.94
CA MET A 1 -6.50 56.26 -8.73
C MET A 1 -6.43 55.34 -7.52
N LYS A 2 -6.93 55.67 -6.35
CA LYS A 2 -6.89 54.78 -5.17
C LYS A 2 -7.71 53.48 -5.31
N ASN A 3 -8.80 53.48 -6.07
CA ASN A 3 -9.67 52.30 -6.23
C ASN A 3 -9.14 51.31 -7.28
N THR A 4 -8.49 51.79 -8.34
CA THR A 4 -7.86 50.94 -9.34
C THR A 4 -6.70 50.15 -8.78
N LEU A 5 -5.91 50.72 -7.88
CA LEU A 5 -4.80 50.04 -7.22
C LEU A 5 -5.31 48.89 -6.30
N LYS A 6 -6.41 49.13 -5.56
CA LYS A 6 -7.02 48.10 -4.69
C LYS A 6 -7.58 46.92 -5.50
N ILE A 7 -8.20 47.18 -6.66
CA ILE A 7 -8.73 46.11 -7.55
C ILE A 7 -7.59 45.32 -8.15
N MET A 8 -6.47 45.98 -8.53
CA MET A 8 -5.30 45.29 -9.11
C MET A 8 -4.60 44.38 -8.08
N VAL A 9 -4.49 44.82 -6.83
CA VAL A 9 -3.93 44.01 -5.72
C VAL A 9 -4.84 42.82 -5.41
N LEU A 10 -6.18 43.00 -5.43
CA LEU A 10 -7.13 41.90 -5.20
C LEU A 10 -7.08 40.84 -6.32
N LEU A 11 -6.93 41.25 -7.57
CA LEU A 11 -6.79 40.37 -8.73
C LEU A 11 -5.44 39.58 -8.68
N LEU A 12 -4.36 40.21 -8.23
CA LEU A 12 -3.07 39.55 -8.09
C LEU A 12 -3.10 38.48 -6.98
N VAL A 13 -3.75 38.76 -5.84
CA VAL A 13 -3.91 37.81 -4.74
C VAL A 13 -4.81 36.63 -5.15
N ALA A 14 -5.89 36.89 -5.90
CA ALA A 14 -6.74 35.83 -6.42
C ALA A 14 -6.01 34.93 -7.43
N ALA A 15 -5.16 35.50 -8.29
CA ALA A 15 -4.36 34.75 -9.24
C ALA A 15 -3.29 33.88 -8.57
N THR A 16 -2.69 34.34 -7.48
CA THR A 16 -1.71 33.55 -6.72
C THR A 16 -2.36 32.42 -5.92
N MET A 17 -3.59 32.61 -5.41
CA MET A 17 -4.32 31.53 -4.76
C MET A 17 -4.78 30.46 -5.77
N ALA A 18 -5.16 30.83 -6.98
CA ALA A 18 -5.52 29.89 -8.03
C ALA A 18 -4.32 29.08 -8.53
N ALA A 19 -3.11 29.64 -8.51
CA ALA A 19 -1.88 28.91 -8.87
C ALA A 19 -1.44 27.92 -7.79
N MET A 20 -1.85 28.07 -6.54
CA MET A 20 -1.54 27.14 -5.46
C MET A 20 -2.53 25.95 -5.38
N THR A 21 -3.66 25.99 -6.09
CA THR A 21 -4.61 24.87 -6.19
C THR A 21 -4.31 23.91 -7.34
N SER A 22 -3.26 24.16 -8.12
CA SER A 22 -2.86 23.30 -9.23
C SER A 22 -1.88 22.24 -8.74
N CYS A 23 -2.37 21.00 -8.70
CA CYS A 23 -1.61 19.76 -8.64
C CYS A 23 -1.09 19.27 -7.28
N ASN A 24 -1.88 19.30 -6.22
CA ASN A 24 -1.76 18.26 -5.21
C ASN A 24 -2.62 17.05 -5.65
N LYS A 25 -2.16 16.30 -6.66
CA LYS A 25 -2.66 14.94 -6.84
C LYS A 25 -2.29 14.19 -5.57
N GLN A 26 -3.30 13.85 -4.77
CA GLN A 26 -3.05 12.97 -3.62
C GLN A 26 -2.40 11.69 -4.14
N PRO A 27 -1.34 11.19 -3.49
CA PRO A 27 -0.75 9.91 -3.84
C PRO A 27 -1.85 8.85 -3.89
N GLN A 28 -1.81 7.99 -4.90
CA GLN A 28 -2.82 6.96 -5.10
C GLN A 28 -2.18 5.58 -5.04
N VAL A 29 -2.89 4.64 -4.47
CA VAL A 29 -2.47 3.24 -4.39
C VAL A 29 -2.40 2.61 -5.78
N TYR A 30 -3.23 3.07 -6.73
CA TYR A 30 -3.29 2.50 -8.08
C TYR A 30 -1.94 2.54 -8.78
N GLY A 31 -1.63 1.45 -9.48
CA GLY A 31 -0.43 1.27 -10.27
C GLY A 31 0.35 0.04 -9.84
N LYS A 32 1.50 -0.15 -10.47
CA LYS A 32 2.39 -1.28 -10.23
C LYS A 32 3.42 -0.91 -9.19
N TRP A 33 3.61 -1.80 -8.23
CA TRP A 33 4.50 -1.63 -7.10
C TRP A 33 5.39 -2.85 -6.95
N LYS A 34 6.66 -2.61 -6.66
CA LYS A 34 7.62 -3.66 -6.36
C LYS A 34 7.88 -3.71 -4.86
N ILE A 35 7.82 -4.91 -4.27
CA ILE A 35 8.15 -5.12 -2.86
C ILE A 35 9.66 -4.99 -2.68
N THR A 36 10.08 -4.13 -1.76
CA THR A 36 11.49 -3.83 -1.51
C THR A 36 12.00 -4.31 -0.17
N GLU A 37 11.11 -4.46 0.79
CA GLU A 37 11.45 -4.92 2.13
C GLU A 37 10.24 -5.55 2.83
N VAL A 38 10.51 -6.48 3.71
CA VAL A 38 9.54 -7.05 4.66
C VAL A 38 10.19 -7.13 6.02
N SER A 39 9.47 -6.71 7.05
CA SER A 39 9.88 -6.86 8.43
C SER A 39 8.71 -7.41 9.25
N VAL A 40 8.99 -8.38 10.12
CA VAL A 40 7.99 -9.06 10.93
C VAL A 40 8.23 -8.79 12.41
N THR A 41 7.19 -8.34 13.12
CA THR A 41 7.22 -8.20 14.56
C THR A 41 6.14 -9.07 15.20
N ILE A 42 6.46 -9.69 16.34
CA ILE A 42 5.56 -10.54 17.11
C ILE A 42 5.54 -10.01 18.53
N GLY A 43 4.37 -9.59 19.02
CA GLY A 43 4.25 -8.96 20.34
C GLY A 43 5.09 -7.69 20.50
N GLY A 44 5.44 -7.03 19.38
CA GLY A 44 6.27 -5.82 19.33
C GLY A 44 7.79 -6.08 19.28
N GLU A 45 8.23 -7.33 19.22
CA GLU A 45 9.64 -7.70 19.08
C GLU A 45 9.92 -8.11 17.62
N SER A 46 11.09 -7.71 17.08
CA SER A 46 11.56 -8.08 15.75
C SER A 46 12.35 -9.38 15.80
N PHE A 47 12.25 -10.19 14.76
CA PHE A 47 12.93 -11.46 14.65
C PHE A 47 13.64 -11.58 13.29
N ASP A 48 14.95 -11.45 13.29
CA ASP A 48 15.79 -11.47 12.08
C ASP A 48 15.55 -12.70 11.20
N TYR A 49 15.26 -13.86 11.80
CA TYR A 49 14.97 -15.09 11.07
C TYR A 49 13.72 -14.97 10.17
N PHE A 50 12.65 -14.35 10.67
CA PHE A 50 11.45 -14.12 9.88
C PHE A 50 11.68 -13.07 8.82
N ASP A 51 12.41 -12.00 9.14
CA ASP A 51 12.76 -10.97 8.16
C ASP A 51 13.56 -11.57 7.01
N GLU A 52 14.59 -12.40 7.27
CA GLU A 52 15.38 -13.06 6.25
C GLU A 52 14.52 -13.98 5.37
N PHE A 53 13.70 -14.84 5.99
CA PHE A 53 12.83 -15.79 5.28
C PHE A 53 11.83 -15.06 4.36
N TYR A 54 11.13 -14.05 4.88
CA TYR A 54 10.14 -13.31 4.08
C TYR A 54 10.79 -12.41 3.03
N ASN A 55 11.95 -11.82 3.31
CA ASN A 55 12.67 -11.06 2.31
C ASN A 55 13.10 -11.96 1.14
N GLU A 56 13.59 -13.16 1.37
CA GLU A 56 13.89 -14.11 0.28
C GLU A 56 12.64 -14.52 -0.50
N ALA A 57 11.50 -14.69 0.19
CA ALA A 57 10.28 -15.20 -0.43
C ALA A 57 9.50 -14.15 -1.23
N VAL A 58 9.52 -12.88 -0.85
CA VAL A 58 8.62 -11.87 -1.43
C VAL A 58 9.29 -10.61 -1.96
N VAL A 59 10.51 -10.26 -1.52
CA VAL A 59 11.20 -9.09 -2.03
C VAL A 59 11.56 -9.27 -3.50
N GLY A 60 11.26 -8.25 -4.30
CA GLY A 60 11.43 -8.28 -5.75
C GLY A 60 10.18 -8.63 -6.53
N HIS A 61 9.18 -9.26 -5.89
CA HIS A 61 7.88 -9.48 -6.50
C HIS A 61 7.11 -8.17 -6.69
N THR A 62 6.19 -8.16 -7.64
CA THR A 62 5.39 -6.99 -7.97
C THR A 62 3.92 -7.22 -7.68
N VAL A 63 3.20 -6.14 -7.37
CA VAL A 63 1.76 -6.14 -7.29
C VAL A 63 1.20 -4.92 -8.02
N GLU A 64 0.23 -5.12 -8.89
CA GLU A 64 -0.51 -4.05 -9.56
C GLU A 64 -1.88 -3.90 -8.90
N PHE A 65 -2.12 -2.73 -8.30
CA PHE A 65 -3.44 -2.34 -7.81
C PHE A 65 -4.19 -1.58 -8.90
N ARG A 66 -5.28 -2.15 -9.41
CA ARG A 66 -6.08 -1.56 -10.49
C ARG A 66 -7.28 -0.77 -9.93
N LYS A 67 -7.76 0.17 -10.72
CA LYS A 67 -8.90 1.03 -10.33
C LYS A 67 -10.21 0.28 -10.19
N ASP A 68 -10.33 -0.88 -10.81
CA ASP A 68 -11.50 -1.76 -10.73
C ASP A 68 -11.55 -2.59 -9.43
N GLY A 69 -10.53 -2.46 -8.56
CA GLY A 69 -10.43 -3.19 -7.31
C GLY A 69 -9.70 -4.52 -7.43
N THR A 70 -9.07 -4.80 -8.58
CA THR A 70 -8.23 -6.00 -8.72
C THR A 70 -6.79 -5.73 -8.28
N ALA A 71 -6.14 -6.75 -7.71
CA ALA A 71 -4.73 -6.76 -7.35
C ALA A 71 -4.06 -7.96 -8.04
N ILE A 72 -3.07 -7.70 -8.90
CA ILE A 72 -2.41 -8.71 -9.72
C ILE A 72 -0.96 -8.85 -9.27
N ALA A 73 -0.56 -10.06 -8.92
CA ALA A 73 0.82 -10.36 -8.55
C ALA A 73 1.63 -10.79 -9.78
N ASP A 74 2.86 -10.27 -9.92
CA ASP A 74 3.84 -10.65 -10.94
C ASP A 74 3.31 -10.72 -12.38
N ASP A 75 2.39 -9.80 -12.72
CA ASP A 75 1.69 -9.76 -14.02
C ASP A 75 0.88 -11.04 -14.34
N ASN A 76 0.61 -11.89 -13.34
CA ASN A 76 -0.15 -13.11 -13.51
C ASN A 76 -1.63 -12.90 -13.17
N GLU A 77 -2.47 -12.76 -14.19
CA GLU A 77 -3.92 -12.55 -14.03
C GLU A 77 -4.63 -13.72 -13.29
N GLU A 78 -4.06 -14.94 -13.33
CA GLU A 78 -4.63 -16.11 -12.67
C GLU A 78 -4.39 -16.10 -11.16
N ASP A 79 -3.35 -15.39 -10.72
CA ASP A 79 -3.00 -15.23 -9.30
C ASP A 79 -3.47 -13.88 -8.73
N GLY A 80 -4.41 -13.24 -9.41
CA GLY A 80 -5.02 -12.00 -8.98
C GLY A 80 -6.03 -12.19 -7.85
N GLY A 81 -6.10 -11.18 -6.99
CA GLY A 81 -7.11 -11.04 -5.96
C GLY A 81 -7.89 -9.74 -6.12
N TYR A 82 -8.69 -9.43 -5.13
CA TYR A 82 -9.43 -8.18 -5.05
C TYR A 82 -8.99 -7.40 -3.83
N TYR A 83 -8.97 -6.08 -3.94
CA TYR A 83 -8.70 -5.24 -2.79
C TYR A 83 -9.78 -4.17 -2.59
N THR A 84 -9.93 -3.75 -1.36
CA THR A 84 -10.78 -2.63 -0.97
C THR A 84 -10.00 -1.67 -0.08
N LEU A 85 -10.31 -0.38 -0.23
CA LEU A 85 -9.73 0.70 0.57
C LEU A 85 -10.83 1.41 1.36
N LYS A 86 -10.58 1.64 2.65
CA LYS A 86 -11.41 2.49 3.49
C LYS A 86 -10.50 3.41 4.32
N GLY A 87 -10.33 4.63 3.87
CA GLY A 87 -9.30 5.52 4.43
C GLY A 87 -7.91 4.94 4.14
N ASN A 88 -7.14 4.69 5.18
CA ASN A 88 -5.84 4.02 5.09
C ASN A 88 -5.91 2.50 5.30
N ALA A 89 -7.08 1.94 5.63
CA ALA A 89 -7.24 0.50 5.76
C ALA A 89 -7.37 -0.15 4.38
N MET A 90 -6.61 -1.23 4.17
CA MET A 90 -6.61 -2.05 2.97
C MET A 90 -6.98 -3.49 3.33
N ILE A 91 -7.88 -4.09 2.56
CA ILE A 91 -8.19 -5.52 2.63
C ILE A 91 -7.92 -6.08 1.25
N ILE A 92 -7.04 -7.06 1.16
CA ILE A 92 -6.76 -7.83 -0.06
C ILE A 92 -7.43 -9.17 0.11
N LYS A 93 -8.45 -9.44 -0.71
CA LYS A 93 -9.17 -10.70 -0.77
C LYS A 93 -8.35 -11.71 -1.56
N ASP A 94 -8.27 -12.93 -1.05
CA ASP A 94 -7.52 -14.02 -1.69
C ASP A 94 -6.05 -13.67 -1.99
N GLY A 95 -5.49 -12.73 -1.22
CA GLY A 95 -4.14 -12.19 -1.44
C GLY A 95 -3.02 -13.17 -1.15
N ILE A 96 -3.29 -14.22 -0.38
CA ILE A 96 -2.34 -15.29 -0.11
C ILE A 96 -2.92 -16.61 -0.58
N ARG A 97 -2.15 -17.31 -1.41
CA ARG A 97 -2.50 -18.64 -1.91
C ARG A 97 -1.53 -19.66 -1.31
N HIS A 98 -2.02 -20.48 -0.39
CA HIS A 98 -1.22 -21.51 0.27
C HIS A 98 -1.67 -22.91 -0.20
N LYS A 99 -0.74 -23.74 -0.67
CA LYS A 99 -1.02 -25.10 -1.13
C LYS A 99 -0.61 -26.11 -0.06
N VAL A 100 -1.60 -26.78 0.53
CA VAL A 100 -1.39 -27.88 1.49
C VAL A 100 -2.01 -29.16 0.92
N ASN A 101 -1.21 -30.20 0.72
CA ASN A 101 -1.69 -31.52 0.26
C ASN A 101 -2.62 -31.42 -0.97
N ASP A 102 -2.19 -30.70 -2.01
CA ASP A 102 -2.95 -30.43 -3.24
C ASP A 102 -4.24 -29.61 -3.07
N THR A 103 -4.54 -29.13 -1.86
CA THR A 103 -5.63 -28.19 -1.62
C THR A 103 -5.07 -26.78 -1.59
N VAL A 104 -5.65 -25.88 -2.40
CA VAL A 104 -5.33 -24.46 -2.37
C VAL A 104 -6.21 -23.77 -1.33
N MET A 105 -5.59 -23.16 -0.35
CA MET A 105 -6.26 -22.31 0.65
C MET A 105 -6.00 -20.86 0.29
N LEU A 106 -7.06 -20.04 0.31
CA LEU A 106 -7.00 -18.61 0.03
C LEU A 106 -7.27 -17.86 1.32
N TYR A 107 -6.46 -16.84 1.59
CA TYR A 107 -6.58 -16.02 2.79
C TYR A 107 -6.64 -14.54 2.45
N ASP A 108 -7.45 -13.83 3.21
CA ASP A 108 -7.52 -12.37 3.15
C ASP A 108 -6.36 -11.75 3.92
N MET A 109 -5.79 -10.69 3.38
CA MET A 109 -4.81 -9.86 4.08
C MET A 109 -5.46 -8.55 4.48
N THR A 110 -5.37 -8.19 5.75
CA THR A 110 -5.84 -6.91 6.26
C THR A 110 -4.64 -6.09 6.72
N GLY A 111 -4.54 -4.87 6.23
CA GLY A 111 -3.43 -3.99 6.56
C GLY A 111 -3.82 -2.53 6.63
N ALA A 112 -2.91 -1.72 7.13
CA ALA A 112 -3.00 -0.28 7.15
C ALA A 112 -1.89 0.34 6.31
N ILE A 113 -2.23 1.24 5.41
CA ILE A 113 -1.26 2.05 4.69
C ILE A 113 -0.72 3.08 5.66
N THR A 114 0.54 2.95 6.04
CA THR A 114 1.21 3.85 6.98
C THR A 114 1.98 4.96 6.28
N THR A 115 2.42 4.70 5.06
CA THR A 115 3.08 5.69 4.18
C THR A 115 2.53 5.53 2.77
N LEU A 116 2.23 6.65 2.11
CA LEU A 116 1.87 6.68 0.70
C LEU A 116 2.36 7.98 0.08
N THR A 117 3.28 7.87 -0.85
CA THR A 117 3.82 8.96 -1.67
C THR A 117 3.64 8.63 -3.15
N GLU A 118 4.13 9.48 -4.03
CA GLU A 118 4.12 9.18 -5.48
C GLU A 118 4.98 7.95 -5.83
N THR A 119 6.03 7.70 -5.07
CA THR A 119 7.03 6.66 -5.37
C THR A 119 7.13 5.55 -4.34
N ASN A 120 6.66 5.76 -3.11
CA ASN A 120 6.82 4.80 -2.02
C ASN A 120 5.48 4.55 -1.31
N MET A 121 5.28 3.33 -0.89
CA MET A 121 4.15 2.91 -0.06
C MET A 121 4.65 1.96 1.02
N THR A 122 4.09 2.07 2.22
CA THR A 122 4.30 1.08 3.29
C THR A 122 2.95 0.62 3.79
N ILE A 123 2.79 -0.70 3.91
CA ILE A 123 1.59 -1.33 4.46
C ILE A 123 2.00 -2.18 5.65
N ASP A 124 1.31 -2.00 6.76
CA ASP A 124 1.42 -2.82 7.96
C ASP A 124 0.26 -3.83 7.96
N PHE A 125 0.55 -5.10 7.66
CA PHE A 125 -0.41 -6.20 7.69
C PHE A 125 -0.48 -6.80 9.08
N LEU A 126 -1.68 -6.84 9.64
CA LEU A 126 -1.93 -7.38 10.96
C LEU A 126 -2.35 -8.86 10.87
N ASN A 127 -1.70 -9.70 11.65
CA ASN A 127 -1.97 -11.13 11.77
C ASN A 127 -2.11 -11.81 10.40
N PRO A 128 -1.08 -11.77 9.55
CA PRO A 128 -1.12 -12.52 8.29
C PRO A 128 -1.45 -13.98 8.59
N ALA A 129 -2.27 -14.60 7.73
CA ALA A 129 -2.89 -15.89 7.99
C ALA A 129 -1.91 -17.01 8.38
N GLU A 130 -0.72 -16.96 7.83
CA GLU A 130 0.36 -17.94 8.08
C GLU A 130 0.91 -17.87 9.51
N LEU A 131 0.69 -16.77 10.22
CA LEU A 131 1.22 -16.51 11.55
C LEU A 131 0.12 -16.37 12.62
N ASN A 132 -1.14 -16.61 12.25
CA ASN A 132 -2.31 -16.40 13.10
C ASN A 132 -2.36 -17.32 14.33
N ASP A 133 -1.69 -18.47 14.29
CA ASP A 133 -1.70 -19.47 15.36
C ASP A 133 -0.70 -19.16 16.49
N ILE A 134 0.06 -18.08 16.39
CA ILE A 134 1.09 -17.72 17.39
C ILE A 134 0.45 -17.19 18.68
N GLY A 135 -0.81 -16.73 18.63
CA GLY A 135 -1.53 -16.22 19.83
C GLY A 135 -1.05 -14.87 20.34
N GLN A 136 -0.27 -14.15 19.51
CA GLN A 136 0.21 -12.80 19.77
C GLN A 136 -0.07 -11.95 18.51
N ASP A 137 -0.11 -10.63 18.67
CA ASP A 137 -0.22 -9.72 17.54
C ASP A 137 1.03 -9.80 16.67
N VAL A 138 0.84 -10.16 15.41
CA VAL A 138 1.88 -10.25 14.40
C VAL A 138 1.67 -9.15 13.38
N HIS A 139 2.69 -8.36 13.14
CA HIS A 139 2.73 -7.34 12.12
C HIS A 139 3.74 -7.72 11.05
N ALA A 140 3.32 -7.72 9.79
CA ALA A 140 4.21 -7.83 8.64
C ALA A 140 4.21 -6.47 7.92
N ILE A 141 5.27 -5.71 8.11
CA ILE A 141 5.43 -4.39 7.51
C ILE A 141 6.14 -4.56 6.17
N MET A 142 5.45 -4.20 5.09
CA MET A 142 5.98 -4.30 3.74
C MET A 142 6.21 -2.92 3.14
N GLY A 143 7.41 -2.71 2.61
CA GLY A 143 7.79 -1.54 1.83
C GLY A 143 7.68 -1.79 0.33
N PHE A 144 7.17 -0.79 -0.39
CA PHE A 144 6.93 -0.86 -1.83
C PHE A 144 7.50 0.39 -2.50
N VAL A 145 8.01 0.20 -3.70
CA VAL A 145 8.43 1.25 -4.62
C VAL A 145 7.59 1.16 -5.89
N ARG A 146 7.16 2.30 -6.44
CA ARG A 146 6.39 2.36 -7.68
C ARG A 146 7.29 2.03 -8.87
N GLU A 147 6.83 1.16 -9.75
CA GLU A 147 7.45 0.88 -11.05
C GLU A 147 6.98 1.80 -12.18
#